data_a7e0779094bbdc9a50d437ceb7ede8f8
#
_entry.id   a7e0779094bbdc9a50d437ceb7ede8f8
#
_cell.length_a   1.000
_cell.length_b   1.000
_cell.length_c   1.000
_cell.angle_alpha   90.00
_cell.angle_beta   90.00
_cell.angle_gamma   90.00
#
_symmetry.space_group_name_H-M   'P 1'
#
loop_
_entity.id
_entity.type
_entity.pdbx_description
1 polymer ?
#
loop_
_entity_poly.entity_id
_entity_poly.type
_entity_poly.pdbx_seq_one_letter_code
_entity_poly.pdbx_strand_id
1 'polypeptide(L)'
;MKTLPTILAFDVFGTVVDWHGSISREVAAIMPGEDGQAFATAWRAGYKPAMAEVRSGRLGWTKIDDLHRRILDQVLQAKGIELGEAQRQHLNRAWHRLSPWPDTLAGMHRLKARFTLCTLSNGNLGLLANMAKHAGLPWDLILSAEVFRHYKPDPQTYLGVADVFGVTPEQVMLVASHEDDLEAAAACGLQTAYVARPLEHGPGVQIKQGDLSRFTLAVSDFNDLADRLSSAPA
;
A
#
# COMPACT_ATOMS: atom_id res chain seq x y z
N MET A 1 18.52 -0.68 -24.05
CA MET A 1 17.19 -0.19 -23.62
C MET A 1 16.66 -1.16 -22.60
N LYS A 2 16.10 -0.70 -21.47
CA LYS A 2 15.39 -1.62 -20.58
C LYS A 2 14.11 -2.07 -21.29
N THR A 3 13.84 -3.36 -21.28
CA THR A 3 12.57 -3.93 -21.80
C THR A 3 11.40 -3.40 -20.97
N LEU A 4 10.24 -3.18 -21.62
CA LEU A 4 9.03 -2.83 -20.88
C LEU A 4 8.65 -3.97 -19.90
N PRO A 5 8.15 -3.64 -18.71
CA PRO A 5 7.61 -4.67 -17.82
C PRO A 5 6.36 -5.30 -18.44
N THR A 6 6.04 -6.52 -18.06
CA THR A 6 4.78 -7.18 -18.41
C THR A 6 3.79 -7.13 -17.25
N ILE A 7 4.32 -7.06 -16.03
CA ILE A 7 3.56 -7.04 -14.79
C ILE A 7 3.82 -5.73 -14.05
N LEU A 8 2.76 -5.04 -13.64
CA LEU A 8 2.83 -3.91 -12.71
C LEU A 8 2.30 -4.38 -11.35
N ALA A 9 3.20 -4.45 -10.39
CA ALA A 9 2.90 -4.78 -9.00
C ALA A 9 2.78 -3.49 -8.19
N PHE A 10 1.66 -3.28 -7.50
CA PHE A 10 1.39 -2.03 -6.81
C PHE A 10 1.48 -2.18 -5.30
N ASP A 11 2.29 -1.34 -4.65
CA ASP A 11 2.02 -1.01 -3.26
C ASP A 11 0.65 -0.35 -3.15
N VAL A 12 -0.06 -0.55 -2.04
CA VAL A 12 -1.47 -0.16 -1.94
C VAL A 12 -1.69 1.00 -0.98
N PHE A 13 -1.27 0.85 0.30
CA PHE A 13 -1.51 1.87 1.31
C PHE A 13 -0.65 3.11 1.08
N GLY A 14 -1.27 4.24 0.80
CA GLY A 14 -0.59 5.49 0.47
C GLY A 14 -0.33 5.65 -1.02
N THR A 15 -0.01 4.58 -1.75
CA THR A 15 0.25 4.61 -3.20
C THR A 15 -1.04 4.66 -4.02
N VAL A 16 -1.95 3.71 -3.79
CA VAL A 16 -3.22 3.57 -4.52
C VAL A 16 -4.37 4.26 -3.80
N VAL A 17 -4.37 4.22 -2.46
CA VAL A 17 -5.46 4.70 -1.61
C VAL A 17 -4.99 5.71 -0.57
N ASP A 18 -5.85 6.70 -0.28
CA ASP A 18 -5.70 7.67 0.79
C ASP A 18 -6.07 7.02 2.12
N TRP A 19 -5.08 6.41 2.79
CA TRP A 19 -5.31 5.79 4.09
C TRP A 19 -5.56 6.85 5.17
N HIS A 20 -4.81 7.97 5.16
CA HIS A 20 -4.87 8.98 6.20
C HIS A 20 -6.24 9.68 6.22
N GLY A 21 -6.69 10.20 5.10
CA GLY A 21 -8.00 10.87 5.01
C GLY A 21 -9.16 9.90 5.25
N SER A 22 -9.06 8.65 4.77
CA SER A 22 -10.12 7.65 4.97
C SER A 22 -10.26 7.27 6.45
N ILE A 23 -9.16 6.94 7.14
CA ILE A 23 -9.19 6.60 8.57
C ILE A 23 -9.61 7.81 9.39
N SER A 24 -9.15 9.02 9.06
CA SER A 24 -9.56 10.25 9.76
C SER A 24 -11.08 10.45 9.73
N ARG A 25 -11.71 10.23 8.57
CA ARG A 25 -13.18 10.33 8.44
C ARG A 25 -13.92 9.27 9.25
N GLU A 26 -13.44 8.02 9.24
CA GLU A 26 -14.03 6.92 10.01
C GLU A 26 -13.92 7.17 11.53
N VAL A 27 -12.80 7.68 11.99
CA VAL A 27 -12.59 8.06 13.39
C VAL A 27 -13.56 9.17 13.79
N ALA A 28 -13.65 10.24 12.99
CA ALA A 28 -14.56 11.35 13.28
C ALA A 28 -16.04 10.92 13.32
N ALA A 29 -16.42 9.95 12.47
CA ALA A 29 -17.79 9.43 12.46
C ALA A 29 -18.14 8.60 13.71
N ILE A 30 -17.18 7.84 14.25
CA ILE A 30 -17.40 6.96 15.43
C ILE A 30 -17.17 7.71 16.73
N MET A 31 -16.24 8.64 16.75
CA MET A 31 -15.80 9.41 17.92
C MET A 31 -15.88 10.92 17.63
N PRO A 32 -17.09 11.51 17.57
CA PRO A 32 -17.25 12.94 17.36
C PRO A 32 -16.52 13.71 18.47
N GLY A 33 -15.60 14.60 18.08
CA GLY A 33 -14.76 15.37 19.01
C GLY A 33 -13.33 14.86 19.16
N GLU A 34 -13.01 13.65 18.68
CA GLU A 34 -11.61 13.20 18.54
C GLU A 34 -10.99 13.77 17.25
N ASP A 35 -9.72 14.19 17.35
CA ASP A 35 -8.95 14.57 16.18
C ASP A 35 -8.63 13.34 15.32
N GLY A 36 -9.43 13.14 14.25
CA GLY A 36 -9.30 12.00 13.36
C GLY A 36 -7.94 11.93 12.66
N GLN A 37 -7.32 13.08 12.34
CA GLN A 37 -6.01 13.11 11.68
C GLN A 37 -4.89 12.66 12.65
N ALA A 38 -4.90 13.22 13.85
CA ALA A 38 -3.94 12.82 14.87
C ALA A 38 -4.12 11.35 15.26
N PHE A 39 -5.37 10.85 15.32
CA PHE A 39 -5.67 9.44 15.60
C PHE A 39 -5.15 8.52 14.48
N ALA A 40 -5.45 8.83 13.21
CA ALA A 40 -4.97 8.07 12.07
C ALA A 40 -3.43 7.98 12.05
N THR A 41 -2.76 9.10 12.30
CA THR A 41 -1.30 9.16 12.41
C THR A 41 -0.78 8.28 13.55
N ALA A 42 -1.37 8.37 14.74
CA ALA A 42 -0.98 7.53 15.89
C ALA A 42 -1.19 6.04 15.61
N TRP A 43 -2.31 5.67 14.98
CA TRP A 43 -2.57 4.28 14.60
C TRP A 43 -1.53 3.77 13.58
N ARG A 44 -1.25 4.55 12.54
CA ARG A 44 -0.24 4.21 11.51
C ARG A 44 1.17 4.10 12.08
N ALA A 45 1.51 4.89 13.10
CA ALA A 45 2.83 4.85 13.73
C ALA A 45 3.16 3.48 14.35
N GLY A 46 2.17 2.72 14.82
CA GLY A 46 2.34 1.36 15.31
C GLY A 46 2.61 0.30 14.25
N TYR A 47 2.41 0.61 12.97
CA TYR A 47 2.43 -0.36 11.86
C TYR A 47 3.81 -0.98 11.63
N LYS A 48 4.87 -0.17 11.41
CA LYS A 48 6.24 -0.67 11.19
C LYS A 48 6.76 -1.46 12.41
N PRO A 49 6.62 -1.00 13.68
CA PRO A 49 6.99 -1.78 14.85
C PRO A 49 6.27 -3.14 14.96
N ALA A 50 4.95 -3.18 14.72
CA ALA A 50 4.20 -4.44 14.81
C ALA A 50 4.64 -5.47 13.76
N MET A 51 4.90 -5.04 12.53
CA MET A 51 5.47 -5.92 11.50
C MET A 51 6.89 -6.39 11.85
N ALA A 52 7.70 -5.54 12.49
CA ALA A 52 9.04 -5.93 12.94
C ALA A 52 9.01 -7.06 13.97
N GLU A 53 7.98 -7.15 14.84
CA GLU A 53 7.77 -8.28 15.75
C GLU A 53 7.56 -9.60 14.99
N VAL A 54 6.80 -9.56 13.90
CA VAL A 54 6.56 -10.73 13.04
C VAL A 54 7.84 -11.11 12.29
N ARG A 55 8.50 -10.13 11.66
CA ARG A 55 9.73 -10.35 10.86
C ARG A 55 10.90 -10.87 11.71
N SER A 56 10.99 -10.44 12.97
CA SER A 56 12.02 -10.93 13.91
C SER A 56 11.72 -12.31 14.49
N GLY A 57 10.57 -12.89 14.22
CA GLY A 57 10.13 -14.16 14.79
C GLY A 57 9.66 -14.08 16.26
N ARG A 58 9.65 -12.88 16.88
CA ARG A 58 9.09 -12.71 18.23
C ARG A 58 7.58 -12.94 18.27
N LEU A 59 6.92 -12.64 17.18
CA LEU A 59 5.53 -12.97 16.92
C LEU A 59 5.49 -13.90 15.69
N GLY A 60 4.77 -15.00 15.75
CA GLY A 60 4.54 -15.86 14.59
C GLY A 60 3.81 -15.10 13.48
N TRP A 61 3.67 -15.71 12.30
CA TRP A 61 2.95 -15.08 11.20
C TRP A 61 1.57 -14.58 11.67
N THR A 62 1.36 -13.29 11.59
CA THR A 62 0.15 -12.58 12.01
C THR A 62 -0.32 -11.70 10.88
N LYS A 63 -1.60 -11.71 10.54
CA LYS A 63 -2.19 -10.87 9.50
C LYS A 63 -2.18 -9.40 9.91
N ILE A 64 -2.16 -8.52 8.91
CA ILE A 64 -2.18 -7.08 9.18
C ILE A 64 -3.47 -6.63 9.88
N ASP A 65 -4.60 -7.28 9.64
CA ASP A 65 -5.85 -7.01 10.35
C ASP A 65 -5.72 -7.20 11.87
N ASP A 66 -5.02 -8.25 12.27
CA ASP A 66 -4.79 -8.56 13.69
C ASP A 66 -3.79 -7.57 14.29
N LEU A 67 -2.77 -7.17 13.53
CA LEU A 67 -1.82 -6.14 13.94
C LEU A 67 -2.51 -4.77 14.06
N HIS A 68 -3.32 -4.39 13.08
CA HIS A 68 -4.11 -3.15 13.13
C HIS A 68 -5.01 -3.12 14.37
N ARG A 69 -5.68 -4.24 14.71
CA ARG A 69 -6.51 -4.32 15.91
C ARG A 69 -5.70 -4.15 17.18
N ARG A 70 -4.57 -4.79 17.31
CA ARG A 70 -3.67 -4.63 18.46
C ARG A 70 -3.21 -3.20 18.64
N ILE A 71 -2.82 -2.55 17.52
CA ILE A 71 -2.40 -1.15 17.54
C ILE A 71 -3.59 -0.24 17.92
N LEU A 72 -4.79 -0.48 17.36
CA LEU A 72 -5.99 0.25 17.70
C LEU A 72 -6.26 0.20 19.23
N ASP A 73 -6.22 -0.99 19.82
CA ASP A 73 -6.45 -1.17 21.25
C ASP A 73 -5.40 -0.40 22.08
N GLN A 74 -4.13 -0.38 21.66
CA GLN A 74 -3.06 0.39 22.30
C GLN A 74 -3.30 1.90 22.19
N VAL A 75 -3.71 2.41 21.03
CA VAL A 75 -4.00 3.83 20.82
C VAL A 75 -5.20 4.26 21.66
N LEU A 76 -6.26 3.47 21.68
CA LEU A 76 -7.45 3.74 22.51
C LEU A 76 -7.08 3.79 23.99
N GLN A 77 -6.30 2.83 24.47
CA GLN A 77 -5.82 2.79 25.86
C GLN A 77 -4.97 4.02 26.19
N ALA A 78 -4.01 4.37 25.33
CA ALA A 78 -3.12 5.51 25.54
C ALA A 78 -3.86 6.86 25.58
N LYS A 79 -4.99 6.94 24.87
CA LYS A 79 -5.87 8.13 24.84
C LYS A 79 -6.97 8.11 25.93
N GLY A 80 -7.12 7.02 26.68
CA GLY A 80 -8.20 6.86 27.64
C GLY A 80 -9.59 6.78 26.99
N ILE A 81 -9.68 6.29 25.74
CA ILE A 81 -10.93 6.19 25.00
C ILE A 81 -11.51 4.79 25.16
N GLU A 82 -12.75 4.70 25.61
CA GLU A 82 -13.49 3.46 25.72
C GLU A 82 -14.44 3.29 24.54
N LEU A 83 -14.25 2.21 23.77
CA LEU A 83 -15.16 1.79 22.71
C LEU A 83 -15.66 0.36 23.00
N GLY A 84 -16.92 0.11 22.67
CA GLY A 84 -17.47 -1.25 22.68
C GLY A 84 -16.82 -2.12 21.59
N GLU A 85 -16.87 -3.45 21.76
CA GLU A 85 -16.23 -4.38 20.83
C GLU A 85 -16.73 -4.21 19.37
N ALA A 86 -18.04 -4.01 19.17
CA ALA A 86 -18.60 -3.79 17.85
C ALA A 86 -18.02 -2.52 17.17
N GLN A 87 -17.80 -1.45 17.92
CA GLN A 87 -17.19 -0.22 17.41
C GLN A 87 -15.72 -0.43 17.06
N ARG A 88 -14.97 -1.16 17.90
CA ARG A 88 -13.56 -1.50 17.62
C ARG A 88 -13.43 -2.36 16.37
N GLN A 89 -14.29 -3.36 16.20
CA GLN A 89 -14.32 -4.18 14.99
C GLN A 89 -14.68 -3.36 13.75
N HIS A 90 -15.69 -2.49 13.86
CA HIS A 90 -16.08 -1.62 12.76
C HIS A 90 -14.94 -0.68 12.36
N LEU A 91 -14.29 -0.05 13.33
CA LEU A 91 -13.16 0.85 13.11
C LEU A 91 -11.96 0.09 12.53
N ASN A 92 -11.62 -1.10 13.05
CA ASN A 92 -10.55 -1.92 12.49
C ASN A 92 -10.80 -2.27 11.02
N ARG A 93 -12.06 -2.50 10.64
CA ARG A 93 -12.44 -2.74 9.24
C ARG A 93 -12.45 -1.48 8.36
N ALA A 94 -12.18 -0.29 8.89
CA ALA A 94 -11.98 0.91 8.07
C ALA A 94 -10.85 0.72 7.05
N TRP A 95 -9.81 -0.03 7.39
CA TRP A 95 -8.72 -0.37 6.47
C TRP A 95 -9.17 -1.17 5.23
N HIS A 96 -10.33 -1.82 5.27
CA HIS A 96 -10.92 -2.55 4.13
C HIS A 96 -11.70 -1.66 3.15
N ARG A 97 -11.93 -0.37 3.47
CA ARG A 97 -12.77 0.53 2.69
C ARG A 97 -12.15 1.92 2.47
N LEU A 98 -10.82 1.91 2.31
CA LEU A 98 -10.07 3.13 2.00
C LEU A 98 -10.45 3.67 0.63
N SER A 99 -10.52 4.98 0.50
CA SER A 99 -10.83 5.66 -0.76
C SER A 99 -9.58 5.71 -1.65
N PRO A 100 -9.71 5.48 -2.98
CA PRO A 100 -8.62 5.67 -3.91
C PRO A 100 -8.27 7.14 -4.06
N TRP A 101 -7.03 7.45 -4.47
CA TRP A 101 -6.68 8.79 -4.93
C TRP A 101 -7.47 9.15 -6.20
N PRO A 102 -7.69 10.45 -6.49
CA PRO A 102 -8.53 10.89 -7.62
C PRO A 102 -8.06 10.38 -8.99
N ASP A 103 -6.76 10.18 -9.18
CA ASP A 103 -6.15 9.70 -10.41
C ASP A 103 -6.15 8.16 -10.55
N THR A 104 -6.39 7.45 -9.44
CA THR A 104 -6.16 6.00 -9.36
C THR A 104 -6.96 5.21 -10.38
N LEU A 105 -8.28 5.36 -10.40
CA LEU A 105 -9.13 4.52 -11.26
C LEU A 105 -8.87 4.79 -12.74
N ALA A 106 -8.80 6.06 -13.15
CA ALA A 106 -8.55 6.42 -14.54
C ALA A 106 -7.18 5.91 -15.02
N GLY A 107 -6.13 6.15 -14.25
CA GLY A 107 -4.78 5.69 -14.59
C GLY A 107 -4.68 4.17 -14.63
N MET A 108 -5.25 3.46 -13.64
CA MET A 108 -5.21 1.98 -13.59
C MET A 108 -5.97 1.34 -14.77
N HIS A 109 -7.12 1.87 -15.19
CA HIS A 109 -7.83 1.34 -16.36
C HIS A 109 -7.01 1.49 -17.64
N ARG A 110 -6.28 2.59 -17.79
CA ARG A 110 -5.37 2.79 -18.94
C ARG A 110 -4.20 1.80 -18.91
N LEU A 111 -3.59 1.61 -17.74
CA LEU A 111 -2.49 0.67 -17.55
C LEU A 111 -2.94 -0.78 -17.80
N LYS A 112 -4.12 -1.16 -17.32
CA LYS A 112 -4.68 -2.51 -17.46
C LYS A 112 -4.92 -2.92 -18.92
N ALA A 113 -5.08 -1.96 -19.83
CA ALA A 113 -5.22 -2.26 -21.25
C ALA A 113 -3.95 -2.88 -21.88
N ARG A 114 -2.79 -2.73 -21.22
CA ARG A 114 -1.49 -3.18 -21.76
C ARG A 114 -0.69 -4.08 -20.82
N PHE A 115 -0.93 -4.00 -19.53
CA PHE A 115 -0.15 -4.68 -18.50
C PHE A 115 -1.07 -5.52 -17.61
N THR A 116 -0.53 -6.58 -17.03
CA THR A 116 -1.18 -7.27 -15.92
C THR A 116 -0.97 -6.49 -14.64
N LEU A 117 -2.05 -6.15 -13.94
CA LEU A 117 -2.01 -5.39 -12.69
C LEU A 117 -2.23 -6.30 -11.49
N CYS A 118 -1.27 -6.32 -10.57
CA CYS A 118 -1.44 -7.00 -9.30
C CYS A 118 -1.11 -6.10 -8.11
N THR A 119 -1.64 -6.44 -6.94
CA THR A 119 -1.18 -5.82 -5.70
C THR A 119 0.12 -6.46 -5.23
N LEU A 120 0.97 -5.72 -4.55
CA LEU A 120 2.07 -6.22 -3.72
C LEU A 120 2.08 -5.44 -2.41
N SER A 121 1.27 -5.88 -1.48
CA SER A 121 0.98 -5.15 -0.25
C SER A 121 1.25 -5.99 0.99
N ASN A 122 1.54 -5.31 2.10
CA ASN A 122 1.56 -5.94 3.42
C ASN A 122 0.13 -6.22 3.96
N GLY A 123 -0.92 -5.68 3.32
CA GLY A 123 -2.31 -6.00 3.64
C GLY A 123 -2.63 -7.47 3.40
N ASN A 124 -3.49 -8.07 4.22
CA ASN A 124 -3.93 -9.45 3.99
C ASN A 124 -4.95 -9.54 2.84
N LEU A 125 -5.06 -10.72 2.24
CA LEU A 125 -5.88 -10.96 1.03
C LEU A 125 -7.32 -10.50 1.18
N GLY A 126 -7.97 -10.84 2.30
CA GLY A 126 -9.37 -10.45 2.54
C GLY A 126 -9.57 -8.93 2.66
N LEU A 127 -8.59 -8.22 3.27
CA LEU A 127 -8.59 -6.76 3.34
C LEU A 127 -8.49 -6.16 1.93
N LEU A 128 -7.51 -6.60 1.14
CA LEU A 128 -7.27 -6.08 -0.21
C LEU A 128 -8.44 -6.38 -1.15
N ALA A 129 -9.05 -7.57 -1.06
CA ALA A 129 -10.22 -7.93 -1.85
C ALA A 129 -11.44 -7.07 -1.51
N ASN A 130 -11.70 -6.83 -0.22
CA ASN A 130 -12.78 -5.94 0.21
C ASN A 130 -12.55 -4.50 -0.24
N MET A 131 -11.32 -4.01 -0.10
CA MET A 131 -10.94 -2.67 -0.56
C MET A 131 -11.09 -2.54 -2.08
N ALA A 132 -10.64 -3.54 -2.85
CA ALA A 132 -10.78 -3.55 -4.30
C ALA A 132 -12.24 -3.46 -4.72
N LYS A 133 -13.11 -4.24 -4.08
CA LYS A 133 -14.54 -4.21 -4.34
C LYS A 133 -15.20 -2.89 -3.94
N HIS A 134 -14.80 -2.33 -2.79
CA HIS A 134 -15.32 -1.06 -2.30
C HIS A 134 -14.92 0.12 -3.20
N ALA A 135 -13.67 0.17 -3.61
CA ALA A 135 -13.09 1.28 -4.38
C ALA A 135 -13.14 1.09 -5.91
N GLY A 136 -13.64 -0.05 -6.40
CA GLY A 136 -13.68 -0.35 -7.84
C GLY A 136 -12.31 -0.58 -8.48
N LEU A 137 -11.30 -1.04 -7.70
CA LEU A 137 -9.93 -1.22 -8.18
C LEU A 137 -9.83 -2.42 -9.13
N PRO A 138 -9.32 -2.23 -10.36
CA PRO A 138 -9.43 -3.22 -11.44
C PRO A 138 -8.24 -4.20 -11.46
N TRP A 139 -7.90 -4.82 -10.34
CA TRP A 139 -6.82 -5.80 -10.28
C TRP A 139 -7.09 -7.03 -11.16
N ASP A 140 -6.03 -7.58 -11.76
CA ASP A 140 -6.06 -8.92 -12.37
C ASP A 140 -5.78 -9.99 -11.33
N LEU A 141 -4.88 -9.69 -10.37
CA LEU A 141 -4.55 -10.61 -9.28
C LEU A 141 -4.27 -9.82 -8.00
N ILE A 142 -4.72 -10.35 -6.87
CA ILE A 142 -4.40 -9.81 -5.55
C ILE A 142 -3.31 -10.67 -4.93
N LEU A 143 -2.09 -10.09 -4.83
CA LEU A 143 -0.95 -10.66 -4.13
C LEU A 143 -0.63 -9.84 -2.88
N SER A 144 -0.12 -10.49 -1.87
CA SER A 144 0.20 -9.84 -0.61
C SER A 144 1.25 -10.60 0.18
N ALA A 145 1.77 -9.96 1.21
CA ALA A 145 2.62 -10.58 2.22
C ALA A 145 2.03 -11.89 2.80
N GLU A 146 0.69 -12.02 2.85
CA GLU A 146 0.01 -13.23 3.33
C GLU A 146 0.26 -14.43 2.43
N VAL A 147 0.37 -14.23 1.09
CA VAL A 147 0.70 -15.30 0.13
C VAL A 147 2.10 -15.84 0.39
N PHE A 148 3.04 -14.94 0.59
CA PHE A 148 4.46 -15.27 0.72
C PHE A 148 4.88 -15.56 2.16
N ARG A 149 4.03 -15.28 3.16
CA ARG A 149 4.35 -15.37 4.59
C ARG A 149 5.54 -14.50 5.01
N HIS A 150 5.81 -13.45 4.26
CA HIS A 150 6.86 -12.47 4.48
C HIS A 150 6.33 -11.07 4.27
N TYR A 151 6.60 -10.16 5.21
CA TYR A 151 6.31 -8.75 5.04
C TYR A 151 7.39 -8.05 4.21
N LYS A 152 7.01 -7.10 3.39
CA LYS A 152 7.95 -6.14 2.82
C LYS A 152 8.74 -5.45 3.96
N PRO A 153 10.06 -5.23 3.81
CA PRO A 153 10.86 -5.40 2.60
C PRO A 153 11.60 -6.75 2.48
N ASP A 154 11.07 -7.87 2.96
CA ASP A 154 11.72 -9.16 2.81
C ASP A 154 11.73 -9.58 1.32
N PRO A 155 12.89 -10.02 0.75
CA PRO A 155 13.05 -10.33 -0.67
C PRO A 155 12.03 -11.34 -1.23
N GLN A 156 11.58 -12.29 -0.40
CA GLN A 156 10.60 -13.31 -0.78
C GLN A 156 9.29 -12.69 -1.29
N THR A 157 8.93 -11.51 -0.78
CA THR A 157 7.70 -10.82 -1.18
C THR A 157 7.82 -10.27 -2.60
N TYR A 158 8.98 -9.73 -2.97
CA TYR A 158 9.20 -9.15 -4.30
C TYR A 158 9.45 -10.23 -5.36
N LEU A 159 10.35 -11.17 -5.07
CA LEU A 159 10.68 -12.28 -5.97
C LEU A 159 9.48 -13.21 -6.19
N GLY A 160 8.65 -13.38 -5.16
CA GLY A 160 7.44 -14.19 -5.26
C GLY A 160 6.44 -13.68 -6.31
N VAL A 161 6.43 -12.39 -6.65
CA VAL A 161 5.61 -11.88 -7.75
C VAL A 161 6.09 -12.46 -9.09
N ALA A 162 7.40 -12.40 -9.36
CA ALA A 162 7.97 -12.96 -10.58
C ALA A 162 7.72 -14.47 -10.68
N ASP A 163 7.85 -15.19 -9.56
CA ASP A 163 7.59 -16.63 -9.48
C ASP A 163 6.13 -16.97 -9.80
N VAL A 164 5.16 -16.25 -9.21
CA VAL A 164 3.73 -16.48 -9.46
C VAL A 164 3.36 -16.33 -10.94
N PHE A 165 3.97 -15.35 -11.63
CA PHE A 165 3.68 -15.13 -13.06
C PHE A 165 4.61 -15.90 -14.00
N GLY A 166 5.61 -16.62 -13.51
CA GLY A 166 6.58 -17.36 -14.33
C GLY A 166 7.43 -16.45 -15.20
N VAL A 167 7.79 -15.25 -14.70
CA VAL A 167 8.58 -14.24 -15.41
C VAL A 167 9.88 -13.94 -14.65
N THR A 168 10.82 -13.24 -15.32
CA THR A 168 12.02 -12.76 -14.60
C THR A 168 11.72 -11.49 -13.79
N PRO A 169 12.49 -11.19 -12.74
CA PRO A 169 12.28 -9.99 -11.93
C PRO A 169 12.27 -8.68 -12.76
N GLU A 170 13.07 -8.60 -13.81
CA GLU A 170 13.16 -7.43 -14.70
C GLU A 170 11.87 -7.19 -15.50
N GLN A 171 11.01 -8.20 -15.61
CA GLN A 171 9.70 -8.09 -16.28
C GLN A 171 8.59 -7.60 -15.32
N VAL A 172 8.90 -7.46 -14.03
CA VAL A 172 8.00 -6.90 -13.01
C VAL A 172 8.44 -5.49 -12.67
N MET A 173 7.50 -4.55 -12.64
CA MET A 173 7.73 -3.19 -12.14
C MET A 173 6.95 -2.99 -10.84
N LEU A 174 7.64 -2.65 -9.75
CA LEU A 174 6.97 -2.16 -8.54
C LEU A 174 6.58 -0.70 -8.73
N VAL A 175 5.32 -0.38 -8.47
CA VAL A 175 4.76 0.98 -8.48
C VAL A 175 4.46 1.36 -7.02
N ALA A 176 5.14 2.37 -6.48
CA ALA A 176 4.99 2.77 -5.08
C ALA A 176 5.28 4.27 -4.86
N SER A 177 4.74 4.82 -3.78
CA SER A 177 5.06 6.16 -3.29
C SER A 177 6.18 6.18 -2.23
N HIS A 178 6.65 5.01 -1.80
CA HIS A 178 7.64 4.85 -0.75
C HIS A 178 9.01 4.45 -1.32
N GLU A 179 10.01 5.31 -1.08
CA GLU A 179 11.36 5.10 -1.62
C GLU A 179 12.02 3.83 -1.06
N ASP A 180 11.83 3.52 0.23
CA ASP A 180 12.36 2.32 0.88
C ASP A 180 11.79 1.01 0.28
N ASP A 181 10.53 1.02 -0.15
CA ASP A 181 9.89 -0.11 -0.83
C ASP A 181 10.46 -0.30 -2.25
N LEU A 182 10.64 0.80 -2.99
CA LEU A 182 11.24 0.77 -4.32
C LEU A 182 12.71 0.34 -4.30
N GLU A 183 13.49 0.79 -3.31
CA GLU A 183 14.89 0.35 -3.11
C GLU A 183 14.98 -1.15 -2.87
N ALA A 184 14.11 -1.69 -2.02
CA ALA A 184 14.07 -3.13 -1.74
C ALA A 184 13.68 -3.93 -2.98
N ALA A 185 12.72 -3.44 -3.77
CA ALA A 185 12.34 -4.06 -5.04
C ALA A 185 13.48 -4.02 -6.07
N ALA A 186 14.17 -2.88 -6.21
CA ALA A 186 15.33 -2.75 -7.10
C ALA A 186 16.47 -3.69 -6.70
N ALA A 187 16.70 -3.88 -5.41
CA ALA A 187 17.69 -4.84 -4.90
C ALA A 187 17.35 -6.30 -5.27
N CYS A 188 16.07 -6.59 -5.52
CA CYS A 188 15.59 -7.88 -6.03
C CYS A 188 15.58 -7.97 -7.57
N GLY A 189 16.02 -6.94 -8.30
CA GLY A 189 16.07 -6.92 -9.77
C GLY A 189 14.79 -6.43 -10.44
N LEU A 190 13.77 -5.99 -9.69
CA LEU A 190 12.55 -5.43 -10.26
C LEU A 190 12.82 -4.04 -10.87
N GLN A 191 12.04 -3.68 -11.88
CA GLN A 191 11.91 -2.29 -12.29
C GLN A 191 11.09 -1.51 -11.26
N THR A 192 11.24 -0.19 -11.21
CA THR A 192 10.62 0.64 -10.18
C THR A 192 10.01 1.90 -10.76
N ALA A 193 8.79 2.23 -10.33
CA ALA A 193 8.12 3.48 -10.64
C ALA A 193 7.71 4.19 -9.35
N TYR A 194 8.34 5.32 -9.07
CA TYR A 194 7.92 6.21 -8.00
C TYR A 194 6.70 7.03 -8.44
N VAL A 195 5.65 7.05 -7.62
CA VAL A 195 4.46 7.88 -7.83
C VAL A 195 4.31 8.87 -6.68
N ALA A 196 4.24 10.17 -6.99
CA ALA A 196 4.15 11.20 -5.97
C ALA A 196 2.78 11.18 -5.25
N ARG A 197 2.81 11.18 -3.90
CA ARG A 197 1.62 11.27 -3.06
C ARG A 197 1.83 12.31 -1.95
N PRO A 198 1.87 13.60 -2.31
CA PRO A 198 2.26 14.65 -1.36
C PRO A 198 1.30 14.81 -0.18
N LEU A 199 0.09 14.28 -0.29
CA LEU A 199 -0.94 14.35 0.76
C LEU A 199 -1.10 13.05 1.57
N GLU A 200 -0.22 12.07 1.38
CA GLU A 200 -0.35 10.74 2.03
C GLU A 200 -0.48 10.83 3.55
N HIS A 201 0.26 11.73 4.18
CA HIS A 201 0.25 11.90 5.64
C HIS A 201 -0.64 13.06 6.12
N GLY A 202 -1.52 13.54 5.24
CA GLY A 202 -2.42 14.65 5.52
C GLY A 202 -1.88 16.02 5.07
N PRO A 203 -2.72 17.05 5.12
CA PRO A 203 -2.36 18.40 4.69
C PRO A 203 -1.27 19.00 5.60
N GLY A 204 -0.31 19.71 4.98
CA GLY A 204 0.75 20.40 5.71
C GLY A 204 1.95 19.54 6.12
N VAL A 205 1.90 18.23 5.90
CA VAL A 205 3.05 17.35 6.13
C VAL A 205 3.93 17.33 4.87
N GLN A 206 5.17 17.80 5.01
CA GLN A 206 6.14 17.73 3.91
C GLN A 206 6.85 16.38 3.91
N ILE A 207 6.72 15.66 2.80
CA ILE A 207 7.50 14.44 2.57
C ILE A 207 8.82 14.85 1.94
N LYS A 208 9.94 14.56 2.64
CA LYS A 208 11.26 14.73 2.04
C LYS A 208 11.46 13.66 0.98
N GLN A 209 11.67 14.09 -0.24
CA GLN A 209 12.04 13.20 -1.35
C GLN A 209 13.57 13.15 -1.48
N GLY A 210 14.07 11.94 -1.72
CA GLY A 210 15.47 11.71 -2.08
C GLY A 210 15.73 11.98 -3.57
N ASP A 211 16.83 11.44 -4.08
CA ASP A 211 17.13 11.45 -5.51
C ASP A 211 16.27 10.39 -6.23
N LEU A 212 15.23 10.83 -6.92
CA LEU A 212 14.31 9.97 -7.65
C LEU A 212 14.89 9.44 -8.96
N SER A 213 16.01 9.97 -9.47
CA SER A 213 16.67 9.52 -10.72
C SER A 213 17.17 8.07 -10.63
N ARG A 214 17.32 7.53 -9.43
CA ARG A 214 17.71 6.13 -9.17
C ARG A 214 16.62 5.12 -9.53
N PHE A 215 15.36 5.54 -9.65
CA PHE A 215 14.25 4.67 -10.04
C PHE A 215 14.08 4.65 -11.58
N THR A 216 13.47 3.59 -12.09
CA THR A 216 13.26 3.45 -13.55
C THR A 216 12.37 4.58 -14.08
N LEU A 217 11.32 4.94 -13.32
CA LEU A 217 10.45 6.06 -13.60
C LEU A 217 10.17 6.84 -12.30
N ALA A 218 9.95 8.16 -12.43
CA ALA A 218 9.37 9.00 -11.40
C ALA A 218 8.26 9.82 -12.05
N VAL A 219 7.04 9.71 -11.52
CA VAL A 219 5.83 10.28 -12.11
C VAL A 219 5.00 11.04 -11.06
N SER A 220 4.18 11.97 -11.52
CA SER A 220 3.32 12.77 -10.66
C SER A 220 2.09 12.03 -10.16
N ASP A 221 1.54 11.10 -10.97
CA ASP A 221 0.31 10.36 -10.69
C ASP A 221 0.20 9.13 -11.63
N PHE A 222 -0.89 8.35 -11.54
CA PHE A 222 -1.10 7.18 -12.38
C PHE A 222 -1.46 7.53 -13.84
N ASN A 223 -1.94 8.73 -14.13
CA ASN A 223 -2.15 9.14 -15.52
C ASN A 223 -0.80 9.42 -16.20
N ASP A 224 0.12 10.11 -15.53
CA ASP A 224 1.50 10.31 -16.01
C ASP A 224 2.22 8.96 -16.17
N LEU A 225 2.04 8.00 -15.23
CA LEU A 225 2.58 6.65 -15.37
C LEU A 225 2.07 5.97 -16.65
N ALA A 226 0.76 6.06 -16.90
CA ALA A 226 0.15 5.48 -18.10
C ALA A 226 0.67 6.14 -19.38
N ASP A 227 0.87 7.46 -19.39
CA ASP A 227 1.45 8.20 -20.54
C ASP A 227 2.88 7.74 -20.82
N ARG A 228 3.72 7.67 -19.79
CA ARG A 228 5.13 7.26 -19.92
C ARG A 228 5.28 5.83 -20.42
N LEU A 229 4.50 4.90 -19.88
CA LEU A 229 4.55 3.49 -20.29
C LEU A 229 3.89 3.25 -21.66
N SER A 230 2.96 4.12 -22.09
CA SER A 230 2.36 4.05 -23.42
C SER A 230 3.27 4.57 -24.52
N SER A 231 4.11 5.55 -24.21
CA SER A 231 5.01 6.20 -25.17
C SER A 231 6.31 5.41 -25.39
N ALA A 232 6.59 4.40 -24.57
CA ALA A 232 7.77 3.57 -24.72
C ALA A 232 7.59 2.59 -25.89
N PRO A 233 8.56 2.47 -26.81
CA PRO A 233 8.50 1.48 -27.88
C PRO A 233 8.47 0.06 -27.30
N ALA A 234 7.65 -0.80 -27.91
CA ALA A 234 7.49 -2.20 -27.54
C ALA A 234 8.81 -2.99 -27.74
#